data_2f8ea4d892801a0a022d2cfd4379aa50
#
_entry.id   2f8ea4d892801a0a022d2cfd4379aa50
#
_cell.length_a   1.000
_cell.length_b   1.000
_cell.length_c   1.000
_cell.angle_alpha   90.00
_cell.angle_beta   90.00
_cell.angle_gamma   90.00
#
_symmetry.space_group_name_H-M   'P 1'
#
loop_
_entity.id
_entity.type
_entity.pdbx_description
1 polymer ?
#
loop_
_entity_poly.entity_id
_entity_poly.type
_entity_poly.pdbx_seq_one_letter_code
_entity_poly.pdbx_strand_id
1 'polypeptide(L)'
;MAKKYSSVLTIFLCAIFLTCVFGHRGISMASQNTEQKNNWFFRKEKKFLHNIDTFYYSVSFCNDFLKDTEDENVKTFRKDFDKLAATESIDINLDWSLPGLEDMQLIYSNRSFAGYYNNCISCPERFDIFIATRTPTDITSEILVQLRSKPLWLQGVVSTFEYSMRVINAISKYYHLQIHEVKENRIDYCWHTNYLQSPEKYLRIDNFVQMQVSRFKRINYQYQFKPNNEYENDYISLGRRSDKCFVRMYLKTKEVIEQGYKPWFINEWFYNQMISRFDYYVLSNLYELRNWKYLDIIRLQFYSEYGSDEFYRTKCNDYMHELATKGVVNFDSVNKLADKLVPRLTVIMNIEFRTTRKGTKSYCLIEYERNKKYGVTKRIYDYLDNRRMISDYLTHDTLRLVDINSDSNKSRCDYTNFWKSLRRTKQIDVAKCVPEKLHRDYSRKLDYNLMKRRYIHSAISLSLYGKGINNDEVEQDLIDNLAMLNDNDIHAAMNYKYKRSHQLNSEDFENKLED
;
A
#
# COMPACT_ATOMS: atom_id res chain seq x y z
N MET A 1 -8.01 -38.24 10.22
CA MET A 1 -8.48 -37.73 11.53
C MET A 1 -7.35 -37.21 12.44
N ALA A 2 -6.14 -37.74 12.43
CA ALA A 2 -5.03 -37.30 13.32
C ALA A 2 -4.50 -35.87 13.12
N LYS A 3 -4.61 -35.27 11.95
CA LYS A 3 -4.14 -33.88 11.70
C LYS A 3 -5.03 -32.76 12.28
N LYS A 4 -6.27 -33.06 12.65
CA LYS A 4 -7.19 -32.05 13.23
C LYS A 4 -7.02 -31.88 14.74
N TYR A 5 -6.50 -32.89 15.42
CA TYR A 5 -6.27 -32.85 16.88
C TYR A 5 -4.92 -32.18 17.26
N SER A 6 -3.96 -32.16 16.34
CA SER A 6 -2.66 -31.49 16.55
C SER A 6 -2.82 -29.97 16.69
N SER A 7 -3.75 -29.34 15.97
CA SER A 7 -3.91 -27.90 16.01
C SER A 7 -4.58 -27.39 17.30
N VAL A 8 -5.50 -28.15 17.87
CA VAL A 8 -6.21 -27.77 19.11
C VAL A 8 -5.30 -27.97 20.33
N LEU A 9 -4.50 -29.03 20.33
CA LEU A 9 -3.50 -29.28 21.37
C LEU A 9 -2.37 -28.24 21.33
N THR A 10 -2.00 -27.76 20.14
CA THR A 10 -1.02 -26.68 19.94
C THR A 10 -1.55 -25.35 20.47
N ILE A 11 -2.84 -25.04 20.25
CA ILE A 11 -3.50 -23.83 20.77
C ILE A 11 -3.53 -23.87 22.30
N PHE A 12 -3.77 -25.03 22.90
CA PHE A 12 -3.84 -25.18 24.35
C PHE A 12 -2.48 -25.18 25.05
N LEU A 13 -1.49 -25.84 24.43
CA LEU A 13 -0.09 -25.74 24.85
C LEU A 13 0.43 -24.31 24.68
N CYS A 14 0.03 -23.58 23.66
CA CYS A 14 0.32 -22.16 23.53
C CYS A 14 -0.36 -21.31 24.62
N ALA A 15 -1.61 -21.59 24.99
CA ALA A 15 -2.29 -20.87 26.06
C ALA A 15 -1.64 -21.12 27.44
N ILE A 16 -1.24 -22.37 27.73
CA ILE A 16 -0.49 -22.72 28.95
C ILE A 16 0.97 -22.23 28.87
N PHE A 17 1.60 -22.27 27.70
CA PHE A 17 2.95 -21.72 27.49
C PHE A 17 2.93 -20.18 27.57
N LEU A 18 1.85 -19.53 27.12
CA LEU A 18 1.66 -18.09 27.25
C LEU A 18 1.52 -17.63 28.69
N THR A 19 0.82 -18.37 29.55
CA THR A 19 0.79 -18.09 31.01
C THR A 19 2.15 -18.31 31.68
N CYS A 20 2.96 -19.27 31.23
CA CYS A 20 4.28 -19.54 31.81
C CYS A 20 5.40 -18.68 31.21
N VAL A 21 5.36 -18.32 29.92
CA VAL A 21 6.47 -17.61 29.23
C VAL A 21 6.29 -16.09 29.26
N PHE A 22 5.07 -15.57 29.24
CA PHE A 22 4.80 -14.13 29.37
C PHE A 22 4.67 -13.64 30.80
N GLY A 23 4.52 -14.52 31.78
CA GLY A 23 4.73 -14.18 33.20
C GLY A 23 6.16 -13.67 33.50
N HIS A 24 7.13 -13.91 32.60
CA HIS A 24 8.53 -13.50 32.78
C HIS A 24 9.11 -12.58 31.71
N ARG A 25 8.37 -12.23 30.65
CA ARG A 25 8.78 -11.20 29.67
C ARG A 25 7.80 -10.02 29.59
N GLY A 26 6.93 -9.88 30.59
CA GLY A 26 6.26 -8.62 30.83
C GLY A 26 7.31 -7.54 31.00
N ILE A 27 7.30 -6.53 30.14
CA ILE A 27 7.93 -5.24 30.42
C ILE A 27 7.71 -5.01 31.92
N SER A 28 8.78 -4.85 32.68
CA SER A 28 8.76 -4.54 34.10
C SER A 28 7.91 -3.28 34.36
N MET A 29 6.60 -3.46 34.43
CA MET A 29 5.64 -2.46 34.91
C MET A 29 5.39 -2.60 36.40
N ALA A 30 6.25 -3.29 37.13
CA ALA A 30 6.05 -3.66 38.53
C ALA A 30 6.31 -2.53 39.54
N SER A 31 6.44 -1.27 39.13
CA SER A 31 6.62 -0.18 40.09
C SER A 31 5.95 1.14 39.68
N GLN A 32 4.68 1.11 39.34
CA GLN A 32 3.90 2.35 39.29
C GLN A 32 2.58 2.19 40.05
N ASN A 33 2.43 3.05 41.04
CA ASN A 33 1.34 3.34 41.95
C ASN A 33 -0.03 2.66 41.73
N THR A 34 -0.62 2.22 42.82
CA THR A 34 -1.91 1.54 42.96
C THR A 34 -3.08 2.27 42.28
N GLU A 35 -3.02 3.57 42.06
CA GLU A 35 -4.03 4.36 41.32
C GLU A 35 -4.04 4.10 39.80
N GLN A 36 -2.93 3.64 39.20
CA GLN A 36 -2.90 3.31 37.79
C GLN A 36 -3.42 1.89 37.46
N LYS A 37 -3.61 1.01 38.45
CA LYS A 37 -4.14 -0.35 38.25
C LYS A 37 -5.57 -0.38 37.70
N ASN A 38 -6.36 0.67 37.87
CA ASN A 38 -7.77 0.70 37.48
C ASN A 38 -8.06 1.26 36.08
N ASN A 39 -7.05 1.54 35.26
CA ASN A 39 -7.26 2.26 34.00
C ASN A 39 -7.06 1.40 32.74
N TRP A 40 -7.53 0.16 32.75
CA TRP A 40 -7.48 -0.76 31.62
C TRP A 40 -8.17 -0.20 30.36
N PHE A 41 -9.26 0.54 30.54
CA PHE A 41 -10.13 0.99 29.46
C PHE A 41 -9.87 2.44 29.04
N PHE A 42 -8.88 3.08 29.67
CA PHE A 42 -8.56 4.46 29.33
C PHE A 42 -7.95 4.54 27.93
N ARG A 43 -8.56 5.35 27.11
CA ARG A 43 -8.04 5.80 25.83
C ARG A 43 -8.34 7.27 25.67
N LYS A 44 -7.42 8.02 25.06
CA LYS A 44 -7.69 9.39 24.67
C LYS A 44 -8.63 9.44 23.47
N GLU A 45 -8.90 10.66 23.04
CA GLU A 45 -9.84 11.04 22.01
C GLU A 45 -9.76 10.25 20.70
N LYS A 46 -10.83 10.32 19.92
CA LYS A 46 -10.89 9.86 18.54
C LYS A 46 -9.80 10.52 17.71
N LYS A 47 -8.97 9.73 17.05
CA LYS A 47 -7.71 10.16 16.46
C LYS A 47 -7.46 9.57 15.08
N PHE A 48 -6.70 10.28 14.29
CA PHE A 48 -6.09 9.79 13.07
C PHE A 48 -4.57 9.82 13.20
N LEU A 49 -3.90 8.80 12.64
CA LEU A 49 -2.48 8.83 12.34
C LEU A 49 -2.32 8.75 10.83
N HIS A 50 -1.52 9.63 10.26
CA HIS A 50 -1.29 9.68 8.82
C HIS A 50 0.18 9.49 8.49
N ASN A 51 0.47 8.53 7.61
CA ASN A 51 1.81 8.30 7.09
C ASN A 51 1.76 7.59 5.71
N ILE A 52 2.91 7.27 5.16
CA ILE A 52 3.08 6.43 3.98
C ILE A 52 3.32 4.99 4.45
N ASP A 53 2.53 4.03 3.94
CA ASP A 53 2.65 2.59 4.28
C ASP A 53 3.55 1.83 3.29
N THR A 54 3.68 2.32 2.06
CA THR A 54 4.49 1.69 1.03
C THR A 54 5.04 2.75 0.08
N PHE A 55 6.32 2.66 -0.23
CA PHE A 55 6.93 3.53 -1.21
C PHE A 55 7.85 2.73 -2.14
N TYR A 56 7.58 2.80 -3.44
CA TYR A 56 8.44 2.28 -4.50
C TYR A 56 9.02 3.43 -5.29
N TYR A 57 10.32 3.37 -5.54
CA TYR A 57 10.98 4.25 -6.48
C TYR A 57 11.91 3.45 -7.39
N SER A 58 12.21 3.99 -8.55
CA SER A 58 13.12 3.38 -9.53
C SER A 58 14.34 4.26 -9.75
N VAL A 59 15.44 3.62 -10.07
CA VAL A 59 16.71 4.27 -10.44
C VAL A 59 17.15 3.78 -11.80
N SER A 60 17.53 4.71 -12.67
CA SER A 60 18.13 4.42 -13.97
C SER A 60 19.55 4.96 -14.03
N PHE A 61 20.46 4.14 -14.52
CA PHE A 61 21.85 4.50 -14.80
C PHE A 61 22.07 4.95 -16.24
N CYS A 62 21.14 4.63 -17.15
CA CYS A 62 21.29 4.90 -18.57
C CYS A 62 20.60 6.20 -18.99
N ASN A 63 21.30 7.04 -19.74
CA ASN A 63 20.74 8.29 -20.28
C ASN A 63 19.83 8.03 -21.49
N ASP A 64 20.18 7.04 -22.32
CA ASP A 64 19.41 6.61 -23.48
C ASP A 64 19.36 5.09 -23.50
N PHE A 65 18.19 4.52 -23.30
CA PHE A 65 17.98 3.08 -23.24
C PHE A 65 18.44 2.30 -24.47
N LEU A 66 18.63 2.97 -25.59
CA LEU A 66 19.11 2.35 -26.84
C LEU A 66 20.62 2.47 -27.01
N LYS A 67 21.25 3.55 -26.52
CA LYS A 67 22.66 3.84 -26.69
C LYS A 67 23.54 3.26 -25.60
N ASP A 68 23.07 3.29 -24.35
CA ASP A 68 23.85 2.87 -23.19
C ASP A 68 24.01 1.34 -23.05
N THR A 69 23.42 0.55 -23.95
CA THR A 69 23.64 -0.91 -23.99
C THR A 69 25.08 -1.30 -24.31
N GLU A 70 25.87 -0.38 -24.88
CA GLU A 70 27.27 -0.59 -25.22
C GLU A 70 28.26 -0.16 -24.14
N ASP A 71 27.79 0.54 -23.11
CA ASP A 71 28.62 0.96 -21.97
C ASP A 71 29.17 -0.28 -21.22
N GLU A 72 30.51 -0.37 -21.14
CA GLU A 72 31.20 -1.52 -20.54
C GLU A 72 30.92 -1.63 -19.03
N ASN A 73 30.70 -0.52 -18.34
CA ASN A 73 30.37 -0.53 -16.93
C ASN A 73 28.96 -1.12 -16.72
N VAL A 74 27.99 -0.74 -17.56
CA VAL A 74 26.64 -1.30 -17.55
C VAL A 74 26.66 -2.79 -17.89
N LYS A 75 27.46 -3.21 -18.87
CA LYS A 75 27.64 -4.63 -19.21
C LYS A 75 28.25 -5.41 -18.06
N THR A 76 29.27 -4.87 -17.40
CA THR A 76 29.90 -5.50 -16.22
C THR A 76 28.91 -5.65 -15.09
N PHE A 77 28.17 -4.60 -14.75
CA PHE A 77 27.11 -4.62 -13.74
C PHE A 77 26.08 -5.72 -14.05
N ARG A 78 25.56 -5.79 -15.27
CA ARG A 78 24.58 -6.82 -15.66
C ARG A 78 25.16 -8.22 -15.57
N LYS A 79 26.36 -8.44 -16.10
CA LYS A 79 27.04 -9.73 -16.10
C LYS A 79 27.27 -10.27 -14.68
N ASP A 80 27.65 -9.40 -13.74
CA ASP A 80 27.90 -9.81 -12.36
C ASP A 80 26.62 -10.21 -11.64
N PHE A 81 25.54 -9.46 -11.85
CA PHE A 81 24.23 -9.83 -11.31
C PHE A 81 23.60 -11.04 -12.01
N ASP A 82 23.86 -11.27 -13.30
CA ASP A 82 23.46 -12.50 -14.00
C ASP A 82 24.17 -13.74 -13.44
N LYS A 83 25.47 -13.62 -13.13
CA LYS A 83 26.21 -14.70 -12.46
C LYS A 83 25.65 -14.99 -11.07
N LEU A 84 25.32 -13.96 -10.29
CA LEU A 84 24.68 -14.12 -8.98
C LEU A 84 23.30 -14.79 -9.12
N ALA A 85 22.49 -14.40 -10.10
CA ALA A 85 21.19 -15.00 -10.35
C ALA A 85 21.27 -16.48 -10.74
N ALA A 86 22.37 -16.90 -11.39
CA ALA A 86 22.62 -18.28 -11.78
C ALA A 86 23.12 -19.16 -10.61
N THR A 87 23.45 -18.59 -9.44
CA THR A 87 23.86 -19.37 -8.28
C THR A 87 22.64 -20.01 -7.62
N GLU A 88 22.78 -21.27 -7.20
CA GLU A 88 21.70 -21.99 -6.51
C GLU A 88 21.49 -21.51 -5.06
N SER A 89 22.35 -20.64 -4.56
CA SER A 89 22.28 -20.11 -3.20
C SER A 89 21.08 -19.18 -3.03
N ILE A 90 20.25 -19.48 -2.03
CA ILE A 90 18.98 -18.75 -1.81
C ILE A 90 19.24 -17.40 -1.14
N ASP A 91 20.14 -17.36 -0.15
CA ASP A 91 20.49 -16.13 0.58
C ASP A 91 22.01 -16.06 0.79
N ILE A 92 22.62 -15.00 0.29
CA ILE A 92 24.06 -14.72 0.44
C ILE A 92 24.22 -13.43 1.23
N ASN A 93 24.95 -13.46 2.32
CA ASN A 93 25.41 -12.22 2.95
C ASN A 93 26.37 -11.52 1.98
N LEU A 94 26.00 -10.32 1.56
CA LEU A 94 26.87 -9.49 0.73
C LEU A 94 27.88 -8.80 1.66
N ASP A 95 29.06 -9.33 1.68
CA ASP A 95 30.21 -8.67 2.30
C ASP A 95 30.75 -7.61 1.30
N TRP A 96 29.92 -6.64 1.01
CA TRP A 96 30.36 -5.48 0.26
C TRP A 96 31.16 -4.59 1.20
N SER A 97 32.47 -4.70 1.14
CA SER A 97 33.42 -3.79 1.78
C SER A 97 33.34 -2.37 1.16
N LEU A 98 32.12 -1.92 0.90
CA LEU A 98 31.86 -0.59 0.34
C LEU A 98 31.82 0.42 1.49
N PRO A 99 32.67 1.46 1.44
CA PRO A 99 32.68 2.51 2.46
C PRO A 99 31.28 3.10 2.67
N GLY A 100 30.85 3.19 3.92
CA GLY A 100 29.58 3.80 4.31
C GLY A 100 28.39 2.85 4.37
N LEU A 101 28.60 1.53 4.31
CA LEU A 101 27.55 0.50 4.49
C LEU A 101 27.79 -0.40 5.71
N GLU A 102 28.74 -0.08 6.56
CA GLU A 102 29.17 -0.90 7.70
C GLU A 102 28.05 -1.13 8.73
N ASP A 103 27.06 -0.24 8.77
CA ASP A 103 25.88 -0.33 9.63
C ASP A 103 24.70 -1.08 8.99
N MET A 104 24.88 -1.63 7.78
CA MET A 104 23.82 -2.30 7.02
C MET A 104 24.06 -3.79 6.90
N GLN A 105 23.10 -4.59 7.34
CA GLN A 105 23.06 -5.99 6.96
C GLN A 105 22.36 -6.12 5.61
N LEU A 106 23.07 -6.52 4.57
CA LEU A 106 22.55 -6.71 3.23
C LEU A 106 22.57 -8.21 2.88
N ILE A 107 21.45 -8.69 2.38
CA ILE A 107 21.28 -10.09 1.97
C ILE A 107 20.91 -10.09 0.49
N TYR A 108 21.70 -10.78 -0.32
CA TYR A 108 21.34 -11.04 -1.70
C TYR A 108 20.44 -12.28 -1.79
N SER A 109 19.45 -12.23 -2.66
CA SER A 109 18.65 -13.39 -3.05
C SER A 109 18.28 -13.33 -4.54
N ASN A 110 18.07 -14.49 -5.16
CA ASN A 110 17.58 -14.59 -6.53
C ASN A 110 16.05 -14.37 -6.64
N ARG A 111 15.44 -13.76 -5.65
CA ARG A 111 14.02 -13.46 -5.62
C ARG A 111 13.66 -12.49 -6.74
N SER A 112 12.72 -12.89 -7.58
CA SER A 112 12.24 -12.08 -8.71
C SER A 112 11.07 -11.19 -8.33
N PHE A 113 10.94 -10.06 -9.05
CA PHE A 113 9.80 -9.17 -8.94
C PHE A 113 9.25 -8.82 -10.32
N ALA A 114 7.93 -9.00 -10.49
CA ALA A 114 7.18 -8.68 -11.72
C ALA A 114 7.71 -9.38 -13.00
N GLY A 115 8.44 -10.49 -12.87
CA GLY A 115 9.03 -11.23 -13.99
C GLY A 115 10.16 -10.49 -14.75
N TYR A 116 10.44 -9.25 -14.38
CA TYR A 116 11.46 -8.42 -15.00
C TYR A 116 12.73 -8.32 -14.16
N TYR A 117 12.59 -8.06 -12.87
CA TYR A 117 13.70 -7.98 -11.93
C TYR A 117 14.03 -9.39 -11.42
N ASN A 118 15.22 -9.86 -11.67
CA ASN A 118 15.65 -11.24 -11.36
C ASN A 118 16.61 -11.34 -10.18
N ASN A 119 17.00 -10.24 -9.59
CA ASN A 119 17.86 -10.16 -8.41
C ASN A 119 17.24 -9.27 -7.33
N CYS A 120 17.55 -9.57 -6.08
CA CYS A 120 17.09 -8.78 -4.94
C CYS A 120 18.21 -8.63 -3.90
N ILE A 121 18.49 -7.39 -3.50
CA ILE A 121 19.28 -7.07 -2.32
C ILE A 121 18.31 -6.60 -1.25
N SER A 122 18.28 -7.27 -0.11
CA SER A 122 17.38 -6.98 0.98
C SER A 122 18.16 -6.44 2.18
N CYS A 123 17.70 -5.30 2.72
CA CYS A 123 18.04 -4.88 4.07
C CYS A 123 16.86 -5.28 4.96
N PRO A 124 16.98 -6.30 5.82
CA PRO A 124 15.86 -6.86 6.57
C PRO A 124 15.02 -5.80 7.28
N GLU A 125 13.70 -5.91 7.18
CA GLU A 125 12.70 -5.00 7.74
C GLU A 125 12.72 -3.55 7.20
N ARG A 126 13.72 -3.14 6.39
CA ARG A 126 13.89 -1.76 5.92
C ARG A 126 13.50 -1.57 4.47
N PHE A 127 14.17 -2.25 3.55
CA PHE A 127 13.92 -2.11 2.12
C PHE A 127 14.36 -3.33 1.33
N ASP A 128 13.85 -3.45 0.10
CA ASP A 128 14.28 -4.40 -0.92
C ASP A 128 14.69 -3.63 -2.17
N ILE A 129 15.83 -3.97 -2.74
CA ILE A 129 16.35 -3.43 -4.00
C ILE A 129 16.28 -4.55 -5.04
N PHE A 130 15.38 -4.41 -5.99
CA PHE A 130 15.21 -5.33 -7.10
C PHE A 130 16.01 -4.84 -8.29
N ILE A 131 16.84 -5.72 -8.86
CA ILE A 131 17.78 -5.38 -9.93
C ILE A 131 17.42 -6.22 -11.16
N ALA A 132 17.36 -5.55 -12.32
CA ALA A 132 17.16 -6.16 -13.61
C ALA A 132 18.48 -6.16 -14.38
N THR A 133 18.84 -7.32 -14.92
CA THR A 133 20.02 -7.47 -15.79
C THR A 133 19.65 -7.37 -17.27
N ARG A 134 18.36 -7.38 -17.58
CA ARG A 134 17.83 -7.19 -18.94
C ARG A 134 17.93 -5.73 -19.35
N THR A 135 18.01 -5.52 -20.66
CA THR A 135 17.98 -4.17 -21.25
C THR A 135 16.72 -3.42 -20.77
N PRO A 136 16.89 -2.23 -20.19
CA PRO A 136 15.76 -1.43 -19.72
C PRO A 136 14.90 -0.98 -20.90
N THR A 137 13.67 -0.65 -20.58
CA THR A 137 12.70 -0.12 -21.55
C THR A 137 12.25 1.27 -21.09
N ASP A 138 11.54 2.00 -21.92
CA ASP A 138 10.96 3.31 -21.56
C ASP A 138 10.13 3.29 -20.27
N ILE A 139 9.73 2.10 -19.80
CA ILE A 139 8.81 1.91 -18.66
C ILE A 139 9.55 1.32 -17.46
N THR A 140 10.66 0.60 -17.69
CA THR A 140 11.40 -0.14 -16.67
C THR A 140 12.81 0.41 -16.54
N SER A 141 13.24 0.62 -15.32
CA SER A 141 14.60 1.03 -14.95
C SER A 141 15.40 -0.18 -14.48
N GLU A 142 16.72 -0.08 -14.41
CA GLU A 142 17.58 -1.16 -13.92
C GLU A 142 17.27 -1.55 -12.48
N ILE A 143 16.92 -0.58 -11.66
CA ILE A 143 16.67 -0.80 -10.24
C ILE A 143 15.27 -0.33 -9.86
N LEU A 144 14.59 -1.16 -9.07
CA LEU A 144 13.36 -0.83 -8.36
C LEU A 144 13.57 -1.04 -6.86
N VAL A 145 13.33 -0.01 -6.06
CA VAL A 145 13.44 -0.09 -4.60
C VAL A 145 12.06 -0.08 -3.97
N GLN A 146 11.84 -1.00 -3.05
CA GLN A 146 10.66 -1.04 -2.19
C GLN A 146 11.04 -0.67 -0.76
N LEU A 147 10.62 0.48 -0.28
CA LEU A 147 10.72 0.83 1.13
C LEU A 147 9.59 0.16 1.91
N ARG A 148 9.94 -0.46 3.04
CA ARG A 148 8.97 -1.20 3.86
C ARG A 148 8.26 -0.29 4.85
N SER A 149 7.10 -0.70 5.28
CA SER A 149 6.20 0.05 6.14
C SER A 149 6.84 0.48 7.48
N LYS A 150 7.55 -0.42 8.15
CA LYS A 150 8.10 -0.18 9.49
C LYS A 150 9.00 1.05 9.57
N PRO A 151 10.08 1.18 8.77
CA PRO A 151 10.92 2.37 8.80
C PRO A 151 10.19 3.62 8.29
N LEU A 152 9.29 3.51 7.32
CA LEU A 152 8.49 4.64 6.86
C LEU A 152 7.66 5.26 8.00
N TRP A 153 7.14 4.43 8.92
CA TRP A 153 6.38 4.89 10.07
C TRP A 153 7.24 5.37 11.23
N LEU A 154 8.37 4.69 11.51
CA LEU A 154 9.19 4.96 12.69
C LEU A 154 10.27 6.01 12.45
N GLN A 155 10.80 6.12 11.23
CA GLN A 155 11.92 6.98 10.88
C GLN A 155 11.53 8.11 9.90
N GLY A 156 10.37 7.99 9.28
CA GLY A 156 9.91 8.93 8.26
C GLY A 156 10.36 8.55 6.84
N VAL A 157 9.72 9.20 5.88
CA VAL A 157 9.87 8.84 4.45
C VAL A 157 11.21 9.28 3.90
N VAL A 158 11.64 10.51 4.20
CA VAL A 158 12.90 11.09 3.68
C VAL A 158 14.09 10.31 4.22
N SER A 159 14.15 10.10 5.54
CA SER A 159 15.24 9.36 6.18
C SER A 159 15.34 7.93 5.65
N THR A 160 14.21 7.24 5.47
CA THR A 160 14.19 5.88 4.92
C THR A 160 14.62 5.84 3.46
N PHE A 161 14.22 6.83 2.67
CA PHE A 161 14.65 6.97 1.27
C PHE A 161 16.17 7.20 1.20
N GLU A 162 16.70 8.18 1.93
CA GLU A 162 18.13 8.51 1.94
C GLU A 162 18.96 7.33 2.42
N TYR A 163 18.49 6.60 3.43
CA TYR A 163 19.17 5.40 3.92
C TYR A 163 19.28 4.32 2.85
N SER A 164 18.22 4.08 2.06
CA SER A 164 18.27 3.12 0.95
C SER A 164 19.12 3.61 -0.23
N MET A 165 19.17 4.94 -0.47
CA MET A 165 20.01 5.54 -1.50
C MET A 165 21.51 5.36 -1.24
N ARG A 166 21.94 5.14 0.00
CA ARG A 166 23.35 4.82 0.31
C ARG A 166 23.80 3.57 -0.44
N VAL A 167 22.96 2.52 -0.50
CA VAL A 167 23.28 1.29 -1.26
C VAL A 167 23.33 1.57 -2.77
N ILE A 168 22.39 2.35 -3.29
CA ILE A 168 22.36 2.73 -4.71
C ILE A 168 23.61 3.52 -5.08
N ASN A 169 24.02 4.47 -4.26
CA ASN A 169 25.22 5.27 -4.47
C ASN A 169 26.50 4.39 -4.39
N ALA A 170 26.52 3.40 -3.50
CA ALA A 170 27.62 2.47 -3.38
C ALA A 170 27.73 1.58 -4.64
N ILE A 171 26.61 1.07 -5.17
CA ILE A 171 26.55 0.34 -6.45
C ILE A 171 27.04 1.24 -7.60
N SER A 172 26.51 2.46 -7.69
CA SER A 172 26.90 3.45 -8.70
C SER A 172 28.42 3.70 -8.68
N LYS A 173 28.99 3.90 -7.50
CA LYS A 173 30.43 4.13 -7.32
C LYS A 173 31.27 2.90 -7.67
N TYR A 174 30.85 1.71 -7.24
CA TYR A 174 31.59 0.47 -7.47
C TYR A 174 31.69 0.10 -8.96
N TYR A 175 30.59 0.25 -9.70
CA TYR A 175 30.52 -0.04 -11.12
C TYR A 175 30.81 1.19 -12.02
N HIS A 176 31.21 2.33 -11.44
CA HIS A 176 31.41 3.59 -12.17
C HIS A 176 30.19 4.01 -13.01
N LEU A 177 28.97 3.73 -12.51
CA LEU A 177 27.72 4.08 -13.18
C LEU A 177 27.25 5.47 -12.74
N GLN A 178 26.77 6.26 -13.69
CA GLN A 178 26.15 7.54 -13.37
C GLN A 178 24.63 7.35 -13.14
N ILE A 179 24.14 7.79 -11.99
CA ILE A 179 22.70 7.83 -11.74
C ILE A 179 22.09 8.93 -12.62
N HIS A 180 21.31 8.50 -13.62
CA HIS A 180 20.63 9.42 -14.54
C HIS A 180 19.32 9.94 -13.96
N GLU A 181 18.50 9.04 -13.42
CA GLU A 181 17.16 9.38 -12.98
C GLU A 181 16.71 8.56 -11.76
N VAL A 182 16.07 9.25 -10.82
CA VAL A 182 15.37 8.63 -9.68
C VAL A 182 13.91 9.10 -9.69
N LYS A 183 12.97 8.16 -9.78
CA LYS A 183 11.53 8.44 -9.90
C LYS A 183 10.72 7.64 -8.89
N GLU A 184 9.67 8.26 -8.34
CA GLU A 184 8.65 7.52 -7.62
C GLU A 184 7.85 6.63 -8.56
N ASN A 185 7.55 5.39 -8.15
CA ASN A 185 6.73 4.46 -8.93
C ASN A 185 5.35 4.26 -8.32
N ARG A 186 5.32 4.00 -7.01
CA ARG A 186 4.09 3.77 -6.27
C ARG A 186 4.25 4.26 -4.85
N ILE A 187 3.23 4.95 -4.37
CA ILE A 187 3.16 5.42 -2.99
C ILE A 187 1.76 5.18 -2.47
N ASP A 188 1.69 4.60 -1.28
CA ASP A 188 0.44 4.31 -0.57
C ASP A 188 0.36 5.25 0.64
N TYR A 189 -0.43 6.32 0.54
CA TYR A 189 -0.79 7.20 1.64
C TYR A 189 -1.84 6.53 2.51
N CYS A 190 -1.66 6.51 3.81
CA CYS A 190 -2.61 5.86 4.70
C CYS A 190 -2.95 6.69 5.94
N TRP A 191 -4.16 6.50 6.42
CA TRP A 191 -4.70 7.08 7.65
C TRP A 191 -5.27 5.96 8.50
N HIS A 192 -4.63 5.66 9.62
CA HIS A 192 -5.16 4.78 10.64
C HIS A 192 -6.05 5.57 11.59
N THR A 193 -7.21 5.03 11.97
CA THR A 193 -8.14 5.75 12.84
C THR A 193 -8.99 4.84 13.72
N ASN A 194 -9.22 5.29 14.96
CA ASN A 194 -10.20 4.78 15.90
C ASN A 194 -11.44 5.69 15.99
N TYR A 195 -11.62 6.60 15.03
CA TYR A 195 -12.68 7.62 15.07
C TYR A 195 -14.07 7.03 15.11
N LEU A 196 -14.29 5.93 14.41
CA LEU A 196 -15.57 5.23 14.33
C LEU A 196 -15.63 4.10 15.34
N GLN A 197 -16.73 4.04 16.10
CA GLN A 197 -16.96 2.93 17.05
C GLN A 197 -17.31 1.63 16.32
N SER A 198 -18.01 1.73 15.19
CA SER A 198 -18.45 0.61 14.37
C SER A 198 -18.11 0.90 12.91
N PRO A 199 -16.82 0.79 12.52
CA PRO A 199 -16.40 1.08 11.15
C PRO A 199 -17.03 0.15 10.12
N GLU A 200 -17.40 -1.08 10.51
CA GLU A 200 -18.13 -2.04 9.69
C GLU A 200 -19.51 -1.53 9.26
N LYS A 201 -20.19 -0.76 10.11
CA LYS A 201 -21.46 -0.10 9.77
C LYS A 201 -21.26 1.10 8.85
N TYR A 202 -20.19 1.85 9.08
CA TYR A 202 -19.82 2.99 8.22
C TYR A 202 -19.41 2.56 6.84
N LEU A 203 -18.78 1.40 6.71
CA LEU A 203 -18.37 0.79 5.44
C LEU A 203 -19.52 0.09 4.71
N ARG A 204 -20.77 0.11 5.22
CA ARG A 204 -21.92 -0.40 4.46
C ARG A 204 -22.04 0.36 3.15
N ILE A 205 -22.16 -0.40 2.07
CA ILE A 205 -22.13 0.16 0.72
C ILE A 205 -23.18 1.24 0.51
N ASP A 206 -24.37 1.06 1.06
CA ASP A 206 -25.49 2.01 0.91
C ASP A 206 -25.13 3.38 1.50
N ASN A 207 -24.60 3.41 2.72
CA ASN A 207 -24.17 4.63 3.38
C ASN A 207 -23.00 5.28 2.65
N PHE A 208 -22.00 4.46 2.26
CA PHE A 208 -20.81 4.93 1.59
C PHE A 208 -21.12 5.59 0.24
N VAL A 209 -21.94 4.95 -0.60
CA VAL A 209 -22.35 5.48 -1.90
C VAL A 209 -23.11 6.80 -1.78
N GLN A 210 -23.92 6.94 -0.74
CA GLN A 210 -24.62 8.21 -0.49
C GLN A 210 -23.67 9.35 -0.12
N MET A 211 -22.66 9.09 0.72
CA MET A 211 -21.75 10.13 1.21
C MET A 211 -20.57 10.41 0.26
N GLN A 212 -20.17 9.46 -0.58
CA GLN A 212 -18.94 9.61 -1.37
C GLN A 212 -19.11 10.56 -2.55
N VAL A 213 -18.16 11.46 -2.74
CA VAL A 213 -17.93 12.22 -3.97
C VAL A 213 -16.59 11.84 -4.52
N SER A 214 -16.55 11.25 -5.70
CA SER A 214 -15.31 10.74 -6.28
C SER A 214 -15.34 10.74 -7.81
N ARG A 215 -14.15 10.61 -8.40
CA ARG A 215 -13.97 10.41 -9.85
C ARG A 215 -13.91 8.94 -10.25
N PHE A 216 -14.08 8.03 -9.30
CA PHE A 216 -14.04 6.60 -9.56
C PHE A 216 -15.36 6.10 -10.15
N LYS A 217 -15.25 5.29 -11.21
CA LYS A 217 -16.40 4.64 -11.86
C LYS A 217 -16.69 3.24 -11.32
N ARG A 218 -15.81 2.71 -10.45
CA ARG A 218 -15.91 1.35 -9.93
C ARG A 218 -15.72 1.38 -8.43
N ILE A 219 -16.62 0.73 -7.73
CA ILE A 219 -16.56 0.44 -6.30
C ILE A 219 -16.64 -1.06 -6.17
N ASN A 220 -15.69 -1.66 -5.45
CA ASN A 220 -15.72 -3.07 -5.07
C ASN A 220 -15.79 -3.12 -3.55
N TYR A 221 -16.56 -4.06 -3.04
CA TYR A 221 -16.71 -4.30 -1.60
C TYR A 221 -16.64 -5.81 -1.34
N GLN A 222 -16.17 -6.17 -0.15
CA GLN A 222 -16.18 -7.53 0.34
C GLN A 222 -17.01 -7.57 1.61
N TYR A 223 -17.88 -8.54 1.74
CA TYR A 223 -18.67 -8.77 2.93
C TYR A 223 -18.59 -10.23 3.35
N GLN A 224 -18.72 -10.44 4.65
CA GLN A 224 -18.85 -11.75 5.25
C GLN A 224 -20.25 -11.91 5.79
N PHE A 225 -20.88 -13.05 5.51
CA PHE A 225 -22.16 -13.39 6.10
C PHE A 225 -21.95 -13.85 7.54
N LYS A 226 -22.79 -13.35 8.42
CA LYS A 226 -22.93 -13.84 9.79
C LYS A 226 -24.02 -14.92 9.86
N PRO A 227 -24.01 -15.78 10.90
CA PRO A 227 -25.04 -16.81 11.08
C PRO A 227 -26.50 -16.30 11.14
N ASN A 228 -26.68 -15.03 11.51
CA ASN A 228 -28.00 -14.37 11.60
C ASN A 228 -28.47 -13.70 10.30
N ASN A 229 -27.91 -14.08 9.15
CA ASN A 229 -28.14 -13.45 7.85
C ASN A 229 -27.73 -11.96 7.75
N GLU A 230 -27.05 -11.43 8.74
CA GLU A 230 -26.39 -10.13 8.62
C GLU A 230 -25.08 -10.27 7.86
N TYR A 231 -24.68 -9.20 7.17
CA TYR A 231 -23.36 -9.14 6.54
C TYR A 231 -22.57 -7.96 7.08
N GLU A 232 -21.29 -8.19 7.29
CA GLU A 232 -20.33 -7.17 7.65
C GLU A 232 -19.44 -6.82 6.46
N ASN A 233 -19.35 -5.53 6.15
CA ASN A 233 -18.35 -5.01 5.25
C ASN A 233 -17.08 -4.67 6.05
N ASP A 234 -16.02 -5.36 5.73
CA ASP A 234 -14.69 -5.10 6.29
C ASP A 234 -13.72 -4.48 5.28
N TYR A 235 -14.16 -4.34 4.02
CA TYR A 235 -13.34 -3.83 2.93
C TYR A 235 -14.17 -3.14 1.84
N ILE A 236 -13.76 -1.91 1.46
CA ILE A 236 -14.23 -1.19 0.26
C ILE A 236 -13.01 -0.75 -0.54
N SER A 237 -13.09 -0.85 -1.86
CA SER A 237 -12.10 -0.23 -2.73
C SER A 237 -12.72 0.48 -3.94
N LEU A 238 -12.03 1.53 -4.39
CA LEU A 238 -12.42 2.35 -5.53
C LEU A 238 -11.31 2.35 -6.58
N GLY A 239 -11.69 2.12 -7.84
CA GLY A 239 -10.77 1.97 -8.95
C GLY A 239 -10.18 0.57 -9.06
N ARG A 240 -9.14 0.43 -9.89
CA ARG A 240 -8.34 -0.79 -10.06
C ARG A 240 -6.93 -0.55 -9.52
N ARG A 241 -6.25 -1.61 -9.08
CA ARG A 241 -4.85 -1.52 -8.62
C ARG A 241 -3.88 -0.97 -9.66
N SER A 242 -4.21 -1.14 -10.96
CA SER A 242 -3.44 -0.62 -12.10
C SER A 242 -3.78 0.83 -12.49
N ASP A 243 -4.77 1.43 -11.86
CA ASP A 243 -5.18 2.80 -12.16
C ASP A 243 -4.16 3.81 -11.63
N LYS A 244 -4.29 5.05 -12.10
CA LYS A 244 -3.47 6.19 -11.66
C LYS A 244 -3.56 6.45 -10.15
N CYS A 245 -4.74 6.19 -9.59
CA CYS A 245 -5.02 6.20 -8.18
C CYS A 245 -5.99 5.04 -7.87
N PHE A 246 -5.77 4.38 -6.75
CA PHE A 246 -6.62 3.33 -6.21
C PHE A 246 -6.82 3.62 -4.73
N VAL A 247 -8.07 3.53 -4.26
CA VAL A 247 -8.39 3.78 -2.85
C VAL A 247 -8.94 2.52 -2.23
N ARG A 248 -8.59 2.25 -0.98
CA ARG A 248 -9.19 1.20 -0.16
C ARG A 248 -9.42 1.67 1.27
N MET A 249 -10.49 1.17 1.85
CA MET A 249 -10.84 1.36 3.25
C MET A 249 -11.12 -0.01 3.85
N TYR A 250 -10.53 -0.32 4.99
CA TYR A 250 -10.65 -1.64 5.59
C TYR A 250 -10.28 -1.65 7.07
N LEU A 251 -10.66 -2.76 7.75
CA LEU A 251 -10.35 -2.96 9.16
C LEU A 251 -8.89 -3.39 9.33
N LYS A 252 -8.03 -2.43 9.70
CA LYS A 252 -6.58 -2.67 9.84
C LYS A 252 -6.24 -3.62 10.98
N THR A 253 -6.97 -3.55 12.09
CA THR A 253 -6.79 -4.50 13.19
C THR A 253 -7.01 -5.94 12.75
N LYS A 254 -8.07 -6.20 11.98
CA LYS A 254 -8.36 -7.53 11.43
C LYS A 254 -7.27 -7.98 10.45
N GLU A 255 -6.84 -7.10 9.54
CA GLU A 255 -5.74 -7.40 8.60
C GLU A 255 -4.45 -7.81 9.35
N VAL A 256 -4.04 -7.06 10.37
CA VAL A 256 -2.84 -7.36 11.16
C VAL A 256 -2.93 -8.73 11.84
N ILE A 257 -4.08 -9.07 12.40
CA ILE A 257 -4.31 -10.34 13.08
C ILE A 257 -4.31 -11.51 12.07
N GLU A 258 -5.17 -11.46 11.05
CA GLU A 258 -5.40 -12.57 10.12
C GLU A 258 -4.22 -12.81 9.17
N GLN A 259 -3.58 -11.75 8.69
CA GLN A 259 -2.42 -11.85 7.82
C GLN A 259 -1.14 -12.18 8.60
N GLY A 260 -1.11 -11.88 9.89
CA GLY A 260 0.00 -12.19 10.78
C GLY A 260 1.30 -11.45 10.46
N TYR A 261 1.21 -10.28 9.85
CA TYR A 261 2.37 -9.43 9.61
C TYR A 261 2.15 -8.02 10.18
N LYS A 262 3.25 -7.26 10.33
CA LYS A 262 3.25 -5.91 10.89
C LYS A 262 2.72 -5.81 12.34
N PRO A 263 3.15 -6.70 13.29
CA PRO A 263 2.69 -6.67 14.68
C PRO A 263 3.02 -5.36 15.39
N TRP A 264 4.04 -4.66 14.92
CA TRP A 264 4.50 -3.40 15.47
C TRP A 264 3.43 -2.30 15.41
N PHE A 265 2.40 -2.41 14.55
CA PHE A 265 1.27 -1.50 14.55
C PHE A 265 0.47 -1.52 15.85
N ILE A 266 0.36 -2.68 16.53
CA ILE A 266 -0.34 -2.76 17.83
C ILE A 266 0.37 -1.86 18.84
N ASN A 267 1.70 -1.88 18.86
CA ASN A 267 2.51 -0.99 19.70
C ASN A 267 2.32 0.48 19.31
N GLU A 268 2.37 0.81 18.01
CA GLU A 268 2.18 2.17 17.52
C GLU A 268 0.81 2.73 17.91
N TRP A 269 -0.25 1.95 17.77
CA TRP A 269 -1.58 2.39 18.20
C TRP A 269 -1.66 2.61 19.70
N PHE A 270 -1.00 1.77 20.48
CA PHE A 270 -0.96 1.90 21.94
C PHE A 270 -0.15 3.13 22.38
N TYR A 271 1.08 3.32 21.89
CA TYR A 271 1.91 4.48 22.21
C TYR A 271 1.26 5.80 21.79
N ASN A 272 0.58 5.79 20.67
CA ASN A 272 -0.21 6.93 20.22
C ASN A 272 -1.58 7.05 20.92
N GLN A 273 -1.90 6.22 21.90
CA GLN A 273 -3.14 6.26 22.69
C GLN A 273 -4.43 6.11 21.84
N MET A 274 -4.33 5.43 20.71
CA MET A 274 -5.48 5.08 19.88
C MET A 274 -6.27 3.91 20.46
N ILE A 275 -5.58 3.04 21.19
CA ILE A 275 -6.14 1.85 21.83
C ILE A 275 -5.82 1.90 23.33
N SER A 276 -6.68 1.29 24.16
CA SER A 276 -6.51 1.13 25.59
C SER A 276 -5.55 -0.02 25.94
N ARG A 277 -5.19 -0.17 27.21
CA ARG A 277 -4.44 -1.34 27.71
C ARG A 277 -5.23 -2.64 27.49
N PHE A 278 -6.54 -2.59 27.67
CA PHE A 278 -7.44 -3.70 27.38
C PHE A 278 -7.38 -4.09 25.89
N ASP A 279 -7.53 -3.10 25.00
CA ASP A 279 -7.42 -3.36 23.54
C ASP A 279 -6.06 -3.94 23.17
N TYR A 280 -4.98 -3.42 23.77
CA TYR A 280 -3.62 -3.93 23.55
C TYR A 280 -3.49 -5.39 24.00
N TYR A 281 -4.00 -5.75 25.19
CA TYR A 281 -4.01 -7.13 25.67
C TYR A 281 -4.75 -8.04 24.68
N VAL A 282 -5.96 -7.66 24.29
CA VAL A 282 -6.79 -8.47 23.39
C VAL A 282 -6.14 -8.63 22.02
N LEU A 283 -5.63 -7.55 21.43
CA LEU A 283 -5.00 -7.59 20.10
C LEU A 283 -3.70 -8.39 20.10
N SER A 284 -2.88 -8.29 21.15
CA SER A 284 -1.63 -9.06 21.26
C SER A 284 -1.91 -10.57 21.35
N ASN A 285 -2.88 -10.99 22.16
CA ASN A 285 -3.27 -12.39 22.25
C ASN A 285 -3.91 -12.92 20.96
N LEU A 286 -4.78 -12.13 20.32
CA LEU A 286 -5.34 -12.49 19.01
C LEU A 286 -4.25 -12.61 17.94
N TYR A 287 -3.23 -11.77 17.99
CA TYR A 287 -2.12 -11.83 17.04
C TYR A 287 -1.38 -13.16 17.10
N GLU A 288 -1.17 -13.73 18.29
CA GLU A 288 -0.57 -15.06 18.43
C GLU A 288 -1.45 -16.17 17.84
N LEU A 289 -2.77 -16.05 17.99
CA LEU A 289 -3.73 -17.02 17.46
C LEU A 289 -3.98 -16.92 15.95
N ARG A 290 -3.64 -15.79 15.33
CA ARG A 290 -3.86 -15.51 13.89
C ARG A 290 -5.30 -15.70 13.43
N ASN A 291 -6.27 -15.52 14.32
CA ASN A 291 -7.67 -15.81 14.02
C ASN A 291 -8.61 -14.85 14.75
N TRP A 292 -9.23 -13.97 13.97
CA TRP A 292 -10.18 -12.98 14.49
C TRP A 292 -11.41 -13.60 15.16
N LYS A 293 -11.76 -14.83 14.81
CA LYS A 293 -12.92 -15.56 15.39
C LYS A 293 -12.86 -15.69 16.91
N TYR A 294 -11.65 -15.71 17.49
CA TYR A 294 -11.46 -15.85 18.94
C TYR A 294 -11.54 -14.54 19.72
N LEU A 295 -11.95 -13.43 19.08
CA LEU A 295 -12.03 -12.12 19.72
C LEU A 295 -12.76 -12.17 21.07
N ASP A 296 -13.98 -12.72 21.10
CA ASP A 296 -14.81 -12.73 22.31
C ASP A 296 -14.31 -13.72 23.35
N ILE A 297 -13.67 -14.79 22.93
CA ILE A 297 -12.97 -15.71 23.85
C ILE A 297 -11.82 -14.98 24.59
N ILE A 298 -10.99 -14.24 23.87
CA ILE A 298 -9.89 -13.48 24.49
C ILE A 298 -10.42 -12.36 25.37
N ARG A 299 -11.55 -11.73 25.02
CA ARG A 299 -12.24 -10.75 25.88
C ARG A 299 -12.70 -11.40 27.20
N LEU A 300 -13.25 -12.61 27.16
CA LEU A 300 -13.62 -13.36 28.36
C LEU A 300 -12.40 -13.85 29.16
N GLN A 301 -11.32 -14.25 28.48
CA GLN A 301 -10.05 -14.58 29.14
C GLN A 301 -9.54 -13.37 29.96
N PHE A 302 -9.55 -12.18 29.37
CA PHE A 302 -9.22 -10.97 30.12
C PHE A 302 -10.09 -10.82 31.37
N TYR A 303 -11.40 -11.04 31.27
CA TYR A 303 -12.29 -10.92 32.43
C TYR A 303 -12.03 -12.01 33.47
N SER A 304 -11.69 -13.23 33.06
CA SER A 304 -11.34 -14.30 34.00
C SER A 304 -10.10 -13.96 34.84
N GLU A 305 -9.14 -13.22 34.25
CA GLU A 305 -7.90 -12.81 34.92
C GLU A 305 -8.07 -11.55 35.78
N TYR A 306 -8.81 -10.55 35.28
CA TYR A 306 -8.85 -9.19 35.84
C TYR A 306 -10.25 -8.72 36.29
N GLY A 307 -11.29 -9.53 36.08
CA GLY A 307 -12.66 -9.20 36.47
C GLY A 307 -12.84 -9.16 37.98
N SER A 308 -13.77 -8.35 38.45
CA SER A 308 -14.05 -8.17 39.88
C SER A 308 -15.06 -9.18 40.46
N ASP A 309 -15.93 -9.75 39.60
CA ASP A 309 -17.01 -10.64 40.03
C ASP A 309 -16.58 -12.11 39.86
N GLU A 310 -16.51 -12.83 40.97
CA GLU A 310 -16.03 -14.22 41.00
C GLU A 310 -16.95 -15.19 40.26
N PHE A 311 -18.27 -14.99 40.35
CA PHE A 311 -19.23 -15.82 39.63
C PHE A 311 -19.02 -15.74 38.12
N TYR A 312 -18.86 -14.54 37.60
CA TYR A 312 -18.60 -14.35 36.17
C TYR A 312 -17.19 -14.77 35.75
N ARG A 313 -16.20 -14.63 36.64
CA ARG A 313 -14.86 -15.15 36.39
C ARG A 313 -14.86 -16.68 36.20
N THR A 314 -15.56 -17.40 37.09
CA THR A 314 -15.74 -18.87 36.99
C THR A 314 -16.44 -19.22 35.70
N LYS A 315 -17.52 -18.55 35.37
CA LYS A 315 -18.24 -18.79 34.11
C LYS A 315 -17.37 -18.53 32.85
N CYS A 316 -16.49 -17.55 32.87
CA CYS A 316 -15.53 -17.33 31.81
C CYS A 316 -14.54 -18.48 31.70
N ASN A 317 -14.04 -18.98 32.83
CA ASN A 317 -13.15 -20.13 32.87
C ASN A 317 -13.81 -21.41 32.31
N ASP A 318 -15.10 -21.62 32.57
CA ASP A 318 -15.85 -22.75 32.04
C ASP A 318 -15.88 -22.76 30.51
N TYR A 319 -16.06 -21.59 29.88
CA TYR A 319 -15.99 -21.49 28.41
C TYR A 319 -14.57 -21.75 27.87
N MET A 320 -13.53 -21.32 28.59
CA MET A 320 -12.15 -21.63 28.19
C MET A 320 -11.89 -23.14 28.30
N HIS A 321 -12.36 -23.75 29.40
CA HIS A 321 -12.23 -25.19 29.60
C HIS A 321 -13.03 -26.00 28.58
N GLU A 322 -14.24 -25.57 28.25
CA GLU A 322 -15.07 -26.18 27.22
C GLU A 322 -14.40 -26.14 25.86
N LEU A 323 -13.86 -24.99 25.45
CA LEU A 323 -13.10 -24.88 24.20
C LEU A 323 -11.89 -25.81 24.17
N ALA A 324 -11.19 -25.88 25.31
CA ALA A 324 -9.98 -26.69 25.45
C ALA A 324 -10.28 -28.19 25.35
N THR A 325 -11.33 -28.66 26.04
CA THR A 325 -11.66 -30.08 26.15
C THR A 325 -12.46 -30.60 24.96
N LYS A 326 -13.42 -29.81 24.50
CA LYS A 326 -14.34 -30.20 23.41
C LYS A 326 -13.91 -29.67 22.04
N GLY A 327 -12.99 -28.69 21.98
CA GLY A 327 -12.60 -28.00 20.74
C GLY A 327 -13.69 -27.11 20.12
N VAL A 328 -14.83 -26.98 20.79
CA VAL A 328 -16.01 -26.22 20.32
C VAL A 328 -16.65 -25.52 21.50
N VAL A 329 -17.11 -24.30 21.29
CA VAL A 329 -17.94 -23.56 22.24
C VAL A 329 -19.14 -22.94 21.53
N ASN A 330 -20.18 -22.60 22.29
CA ASN A 330 -21.27 -21.82 21.76
C ASN A 330 -20.86 -20.34 21.67
N PHE A 331 -20.41 -19.91 20.47
CA PHE A 331 -19.94 -18.54 20.23
C PHE A 331 -21.00 -17.46 20.47
N ASP A 332 -22.31 -17.77 20.27
CA ASP A 332 -23.37 -16.79 20.55
C ASP A 332 -23.47 -16.51 22.06
N SER A 333 -23.34 -17.56 22.88
CA SER A 333 -23.33 -17.41 24.34
C SER A 333 -22.08 -16.67 24.84
N VAL A 334 -20.92 -16.99 24.24
CA VAL A 334 -19.64 -16.32 24.51
C VAL A 334 -19.74 -14.84 24.18
N ASN A 335 -20.25 -14.49 23.00
CA ASN A 335 -20.40 -13.11 22.54
C ASN A 335 -21.34 -12.31 23.49
N LYS A 336 -22.51 -12.85 23.81
CA LYS A 336 -23.45 -12.21 24.75
C LYS A 336 -22.83 -11.96 26.12
N LEU A 337 -22.07 -12.93 26.63
CA LEU A 337 -21.40 -12.76 27.91
C LEU A 337 -20.26 -11.75 27.83
N ALA A 338 -19.45 -11.78 26.78
CA ALA A 338 -18.37 -10.81 26.56
C ALA A 338 -18.90 -9.38 26.44
N ASP A 339 -19.98 -9.17 25.70
CA ASP A 339 -20.62 -7.85 25.55
C ASP A 339 -21.23 -7.32 26.86
N LYS A 340 -21.60 -8.23 27.78
CA LYS A 340 -22.08 -7.86 29.11
C LYS A 340 -20.95 -7.43 30.06
N LEU A 341 -19.80 -8.12 29.99
CA LEU A 341 -18.74 -8.05 31.00
C LEU A 341 -17.62 -7.08 30.65
N VAL A 342 -17.31 -6.93 29.39
CA VAL A 342 -16.16 -6.12 28.92
C VAL A 342 -16.55 -5.20 27.77
N PRO A 343 -15.93 -4.04 27.65
CA PRO A 343 -16.14 -3.15 26.52
C PRO A 343 -15.80 -3.84 25.19
N ARG A 344 -16.42 -3.34 24.13
CA ARG A 344 -16.05 -3.75 22.77
C ARG A 344 -14.63 -3.31 22.44
N LEU A 345 -13.92 -4.16 21.71
CA LEU A 345 -12.59 -3.84 21.22
C LEU A 345 -12.61 -2.59 20.34
N THR A 346 -11.58 -1.74 20.51
CA THR A 346 -11.34 -0.63 19.59
C THR A 346 -10.80 -1.17 18.28
N VAL A 347 -11.57 -1.01 17.21
CA VAL A 347 -11.16 -1.40 15.85
C VAL A 347 -10.50 -0.22 15.17
N ILE A 348 -9.32 -0.45 14.62
CA ILE A 348 -8.61 0.54 13.79
C ILE A 348 -8.96 0.30 12.32
N MET A 349 -9.50 1.34 11.70
CA MET A 349 -9.74 1.38 10.26
C MET A 349 -8.55 2.03 9.54
N ASN A 350 -8.20 1.53 8.36
CA ASN A 350 -7.28 2.17 7.45
C ASN A 350 -8.01 2.75 6.24
N ILE A 351 -7.62 3.96 5.86
CA ILE A 351 -7.99 4.60 4.60
C ILE A 351 -6.69 4.77 3.83
N GLU A 352 -6.59 4.16 2.67
CA GLU A 352 -5.37 4.12 1.89
C GLU A 352 -5.60 4.62 0.46
N PHE A 353 -4.77 5.57 0.04
CA PHE A 353 -4.71 6.07 -1.33
C PHE A 353 -3.40 5.62 -1.95
N ARG A 354 -3.47 4.69 -2.89
CA ARG A 354 -2.35 4.28 -3.70
C ARG A 354 -2.25 5.19 -4.92
N THR A 355 -1.09 5.80 -5.10
CA THR A 355 -0.76 6.57 -6.30
C THR A 355 0.35 5.88 -7.08
N THR A 356 0.36 6.08 -8.39
CA THR A 356 1.42 5.58 -9.27
C THR A 356 2.01 6.73 -10.07
N ARG A 357 3.24 6.59 -10.56
CA ARG A 357 3.92 7.57 -11.42
C ARG A 357 3.02 8.06 -12.57
N LYS A 358 2.24 7.15 -13.14
CA LYS A 358 1.25 7.46 -14.18
C LYS A 358 0.24 8.53 -13.74
N GLY A 359 -0.03 8.62 -12.45
CA GLY A 359 -0.91 9.64 -11.85
C GLY A 359 -0.15 10.89 -11.42
N THR A 360 0.92 10.69 -10.64
CA THR A 360 1.66 11.78 -9.98
C THR A 360 2.32 12.73 -10.97
N LYS A 361 2.86 12.23 -12.08
CA LYS A 361 3.46 13.08 -13.12
C LYS A 361 2.52 14.12 -13.74
N SER A 362 1.22 14.00 -13.51
CA SER A 362 0.22 14.96 -13.99
C SER A 362 -0.15 16.04 -12.97
N TYR A 363 0.42 16.02 -11.76
CA TYR A 363 0.16 17.04 -10.77
C TYR A 363 0.96 18.31 -11.08
N CYS A 364 0.30 19.45 -11.04
CA CYS A 364 0.91 20.74 -11.33
C CYS A 364 0.32 21.86 -10.46
N LEU A 365 1.11 22.91 -10.27
CA LEU A 365 0.65 24.20 -9.81
C LEU A 365 0.33 25.08 -11.03
N ILE A 366 -0.62 25.99 -10.89
CA ILE A 366 -0.99 26.96 -11.91
C ILE A 366 -0.60 28.34 -11.41
N GLU A 367 0.28 29.01 -12.13
CA GLU A 367 0.54 30.42 -11.96
C GLU A 367 -0.52 31.21 -12.74
N TYR A 368 -1.48 31.79 -12.03
CA TYR A 368 -2.66 32.41 -12.65
C TYR A 368 -2.31 33.64 -13.51
N GLU A 369 -1.33 34.43 -13.08
CA GLU A 369 -0.93 35.65 -13.82
C GLU A 369 -0.37 35.35 -15.21
N ARG A 370 0.33 34.22 -15.36
CA ARG A 370 0.98 33.81 -16.61
C ARG A 370 0.31 32.63 -17.29
N ASN A 371 -0.78 32.13 -16.73
CA ASN A 371 -1.45 30.90 -17.15
C ASN A 371 -0.49 29.70 -17.38
N LYS A 372 0.55 29.62 -16.57
CA LYS A 372 1.62 28.63 -16.71
C LYS A 372 1.46 27.52 -15.71
N LYS A 373 1.62 26.27 -16.18
CA LYS A 373 1.56 25.06 -15.37
C LYS A 373 2.96 24.59 -14.99
N TYR A 374 3.18 24.33 -13.71
CA TYR A 374 4.43 23.80 -13.17
C TYR A 374 4.21 22.40 -12.60
N GLY A 375 4.88 21.40 -13.17
CA GLY A 375 4.84 20.03 -12.63
C GLY A 375 5.54 19.96 -11.26
N VAL A 376 4.88 19.34 -10.29
CA VAL A 376 5.36 19.22 -8.89
C VAL A 376 6.05 17.91 -8.58
N THR A 377 6.26 17.04 -9.57
CA THR A 377 6.87 15.72 -9.38
C THR A 377 7.89 15.41 -10.49
N LYS A 378 8.67 16.39 -10.91
CA LYS A 378 9.69 16.21 -11.96
C LYS A 378 10.81 15.29 -11.47
N ARG A 379 11.29 15.51 -10.25
CA ARG A 379 12.33 14.74 -9.58
C ARG A 379 11.76 14.09 -8.33
N ILE A 380 12.44 13.09 -7.80
CA ILE A 380 12.04 12.39 -6.58
C ILE A 380 11.93 13.34 -5.38
N TYR A 381 12.84 14.29 -5.24
CA TYR A 381 12.82 15.27 -4.15
C TYR A 381 11.63 16.22 -4.27
N ASP A 382 11.29 16.68 -5.48
CA ASP A 382 10.08 17.48 -5.71
C ASP A 382 8.83 16.72 -5.23
N TYR A 383 8.77 15.39 -5.46
CA TYR A 383 7.69 14.56 -4.95
C TYR A 383 7.70 14.50 -3.41
N LEU A 384 8.86 14.26 -2.81
CA LEU A 384 9.00 14.16 -1.36
C LEU A 384 8.59 15.47 -0.66
N ASP A 385 8.97 16.62 -1.21
CA ASP A 385 8.63 17.94 -0.68
C ASP A 385 7.15 18.28 -0.82
N ASN A 386 6.52 17.85 -1.92
CA ASN A 386 5.12 18.14 -2.23
C ASN A 386 4.12 17.11 -1.68
N ARG A 387 4.54 16.16 -0.84
CA ARG A 387 3.68 15.10 -0.27
C ARG A 387 2.40 15.64 0.37
N ARG A 388 2.49 16.76 1.07
CA ARG A 388 1.35 17.38 1.74
C ARG A 388 0.31 17.86 0.74
N MET A 389 0.73 18.54 -0.31
CA MET A 389 -0.17 19.00 -1.37
C MET A 389 -0.83 17.83 -2.10
N ILE A 390 -0.07 16.75 -2.33
CA ILE A 390 -0.60 15.54 -2.97
C ILE A 390 -1.64 14.88 -2.08
N SER A 391 -1.38 14.71 -0.78
CA SER A 391 -2.35 14.13 0.15
C SER A 391 -3.62 14.97 0.28
N ASP A 392 -3.49 16.29 0.26
CA ASP A 392 -4.64 17.20 0.25
C ASP A 392 -5.48 17.06 -1.03
N TYR A 393 -4.83 17.01 -2.20
CA TYR A 393 -5.50 16.74 -3.47
C TYR A 393 -6.24 15.39 -3.47
N LEU A 394 -5.61 14.33 -2.96
CA LEU A 394 -6.21 13.00 -2.90
C LEU A 394 -7.50 12.99 -2.06
N THR A 395 -7.47 13.66 -0.91
CA THR A 395 -8.60 13.70 0.04
C THR A 395 -9.64 14.76 -0.26
N HIS A 396 -9.41 15.62 -1.26
CA HIS A 396 -10.38 16.61 -1.75
C HIS A 396 -10.92 16.24 -3.14
N ASP A 397 -10.02 16.14 -4.13
CA ASP A 397 -10.39 16.01 -5.54
C ASP A 397 -10.58 14.58 -6.01
N THR A 398 -9.89 13.61 -5.38
CA THR A 398 -9.96 12.21 -5.81
C THR A 398 -11.11 11.47 -5.13
N LEU A 399 -11.22 11.59 -3.82
CA LEU A 399 -12.31 11.06 -3.01
C LEU A 399 -12.54 11.97 -1.82
N ARG A 400 -13.81 12.24 -1.51
CA ARG A 400 -14.23 12.85 -0.25
C ARG A 400 -15.56 12.29 0.22
N LEU A 401 -15.79 12.31 1.52
CA LEU A 401 -17.06 11.96 2.13
C LEU A 401 -17.75 13.23 2.62
N VAL A 402 -18.98 13.41 2.20
CA VAL A 402 -19.75 14.63 2.42
C VAL A 402 -21.02 14.38 3.22
N ASP A 403 -21.47 15.41 3.94
CA ASP A 403 -22.75 15.44 4.60
C ASP A 403 -23.83 15.84 3.60
N ILE A 404 -24.60 14.85 3.17
CA ILE A 404 -25.64 15.02 2.14
C ILE A 404 -26.78 15.96 2.56
N ASN A 405 -26.87 16.31 3.83
CA ASN A 405 -27.91 17.23 4.33
C ASN A 405 -27.46 18.70 4.30
N SER A 406 -26.21 18.98 3.97
CA SER A 406 -25.65 20.34 4.02
C SER A 406 -25.91 21.19 2.77
N ASP A 407 -26.16 20.57 1.61
CA ASP A 407 -26.52 21.27 0.34
C ASP A 407 -27.30 20.30 -0.58
N SER A 408 -28.19 20.83 -1.39
CA SER A 408 -28.95 20.07 -2.39
C SER A 408 -28.06 19.50 -3.50
N ASN A 409 -26.94 20.16 -3.81
CA ASN A 409 -25.96 19.67 -4.76
C ASN A 409 -24.83 18.96 -4.03
N LYS A 410 -24.75 17.64 -4.18
CA LYS A 410 -23.77 16.77 -3.54
C LYS A 410 -22.31 17.23 -3.72
N SER A 411 -21.99 17.87 -4.84
CA SER A 411 -20.62 18.37 -5.10
C SER A 411 -20.25 19.57 -4.23
N ARG A 412 -21.22 20.30 -3.70
CA ARG A 412 -21.06 21.46 -2.82
C ARG A 412 -21.24 21.13 -1.35
N CYS A 413 -21.72 19.91 -1.05
CA CYS A 413 -21.91 19.48 0.34
C CYS A 413 -20.62 19.60 1.15
N ASP A 414 -20.78 19.98 2.41
CA ASP A 414 -19.72 19.99 3.40
C ASP A 414 -19.13 18.59 3.62
N TYR A 415 -17.87 18.53 4.05
CA TYR A 415 -17.30 17.25 4.49
C TYR A 415 -18.01 16.74 5.74
N THR A 416 -18.16 15.42 5.87
CA THR A 416 -18.50 14.81 7.16
C THR A 416 -17.45 15.18 8.21
N ASN A 417 -17.84 15.19 9.50
CA ASN A 417 -16.90 15.45 10.60
C ASN A 417 -15.72 14.47 10.60
N PHE A 418 -15.98 13.22 10.23
CA PHE A 418 -14.97 12.20 10.04
C PHE A 418 -13.94 12.63 8.99
N TRP A 419 -14.39 13.08 7.82
CA TRP A 419 -13.51 13.48 6.74
C TRP A 419 -12.80 14.82 7.00
N LYS A 420 -13.46 15.75 7.69
CA LYS A 420 -12.82 16.99 8.18
C LYS A 420 -11.64 16.67 9.10
N SER A 421 -11.80 15.70 10.02
CA SER A 421 -10.74 15.27 10.93
C SER A 421 -9.60 14.58 10.20
N LEU A 422 -9.89 13.71 9.23
CA LEU A 422 -8.89 13.07 8.38
C LEU A 422 -8.01 14.11 7.66
N ARG A 423 -8.63 15.10 7.00
CA ARG A 423 -7.91 16.14 6.25
C ARG A 423 -7.06 17.06 7.12
N ARG A 424 -7.45 17.29 8.37
CA ARG A 424 -6.68 18.08 9.35
C ARG A 424 -5.46 17.34 9.87
N THR A 425 -5.43 16.02 9.76
CA THR A 425 -4.32 15.21 10.26
C THR A 425 -3.08 15.42 9.40
N LYS A 426 -1.97 15.75 10.05
CA LYS A 426 -0.69 15.95 9.39
C LYS A 426 0.03 14.61 9.28
N GLN A 427 0.80 14.47 8.23
CA GLN A 427 1.76 13.38 8.11
C GLN A 427 2.87 13.58 9.16
N ILE A 428 3.38 12.48 9.71
CA ILE A 428 4.28 12.52 10.89
C ILE A 428 5.55 13.34 10.64
N ASP A 429 6.13 13.25 9.45
CA ASP A 429 7.43 13.85 9.10
C ASP A 429 7.35 15.08 8.17
N VAL A 430 6.17 15.70 8.04
CA VAL A 430 5.98 16.85 7.14
C VAL A 430 5.92 18.16 7.93
N ALA A 431 6.69 19.13 7.47
CA ALA A 431 6.68 20.48 8.01
C ALA A 431 5.28 21.14 7.97
N LYS A 432 5.03 22.05 8.90
CA LYS A 432 3.79 22.83 8.95
C LYS A 432 3.79 23.83 7.79
N CYS A 433 3.16 23.49 6.68
CA CYS A 433 2.89 24.41 5.58
C CYS A 433 1.41 24.41 5.23
N VAL A 434 0.93 25.51 4.68
CA VAL A 434 -0.39 25.55 4.06
C VAL A 434 -0.21 25.00 2.65
N PRO A 435 -0.90 23.91 2.29
CA PRO A 435 -0.74 23.33 0.97
C PRO A 435 -1.37 24.25 -0.09
N GLU A 436 -0.64 24.50 -1.15
CA GLU A 436 -1.20 25.15 -2.33
C GLU A 436 -2.16 24.20 -3.06
N LYS A 437 -3.12 24.78 -3.78
CA LYS A 437 -4.09 23.98 -4.53
C LYS A 437 -3.42 23.33 -5.72
N LEU A 438 -3.33 21.99 -5.70
CA LEU A 438 -2.87 21.21 -6.83
C LEU A 438 -3.94 21.07 -7.90
N HIS A 439 -3.50 21.13 -9.12
CA HIS A 439 -4.28 20.85 -10.31
C HIS A 439 -3.74 19.61 -11.00
N ARG A 440 -4.55 18.99 -11.83
CA ARG A 440 -4.12 17.87 -12.66
C ARG A 440 -4.09 18.29 -14.11
N ASP A 441 -2.91 18.20 -14.70
CA ASP A 441 -2.78 18.36 -16.13
C ASP A 441 -3.32 17.12 -16.85
N TYR A 442 -4.40 17.31 -17.60
CA TYR A 442 -5.03 16.27 -18.41
C TYR A 442 -4.49 16.27 -19.84
N SER A 443 -3.68 17.27 -20.22
CA SER A 443 -3.06 17.31 -21.53
C SER A 443 -2.20 16.06 -21.71
N ARG A 444 -2.58 15.21 -22.65
CA ARG A 444 -1.76 14.09 -23.08
C ARG A 444 -0.82 14.64 -24.16
N LYS A 445 0.43 14.89 -23.79
CA LYS A 445 1.45 14.97 -24.84
C LYS A 445 1.48 13.60 -25.53
N LEU A 446 1.07 13.54 -26.77
CA LEU A 446 1.23 12.38 -27.61
C LEU A 446 2.74 12.24 -27.86
N ASP A 447 3.36 11.26 -27.19
CA ASP A 447 4.71 10.87 -27.52
C ASP A 447 4.64 10.03 -28.80
N TYR A 448 4.92 10.68 -29.93
CA TYR A 448 4.89 10.05 -31.25
C TYR A 448 5.82 8.84 -31.30
N ASN A 449 7.02 8.94 -30.74
CA ASN A 449 7.99 7.85 -30.74
C ASN A 449 7.50 6.65 -29.93
N LEU A 450 6.87 6.89 -28.78
CA LEU A 450 6.24 5.82 -27.99
C LEU A 450 5.08 5.16 -28.75
N MET A 451 4.28 5.93 -29.44
CA MET A 451 3.18 5.39 -30.26
C MET A 451 3.69 4.59 -31.45
N LYS A 452 4.72 5.10 -32.13
CA LYS A 452 5.40 4.38 -33.23
C LYS A 452 5.99 3.04 -32.77
N ARG A 453 6.69 3.02 -31.65
CA ARG A 453 7.23 1.77 -31.06
C ARG A 453 6.11 0.78 -30.71
N ARG A 454 5.03 1.23 -30.09
CA ARG A 454 3.88 0.36 -29.76
C ARG A 454 3.25 -0.22 -31.02
N TYR A 455 3.12 0.57 -32.07
CA TYR A 455 2.62 0.10 -33.35
C TYR A 455 3.53 -1.00 -33.91
N ILE A 456 4.85 -0.77 -33.98
CA ILE A 456 5.85 -1.73 -34.46
C ILE A 456 5.80 -3.03 -33.63
N HIS A 457 5.80 -2.93 -32.28
CA HIS A 457 5.72 -4.12 -31.42
C HIS A 457 4.41 -4.91 -31.60
N SER A 458 3.29 -4.21 -31.76
CA SER A 458 2.00 -4.88 -31.98
C SER A 458 1.97 -5.58 -33.35
N ALA A 459 2.54 -4.96 -34.36
CA ALA A 459 2.61 -5.51 -35.69
C ALA A 459 3.54 -6.74 -35.76
N ILE A 460 4.75 -6.65 -35.18
CA ILE A 460 5.67 -7.80 -35.05
C ILE A 460 5.02 -8.94 -34.27
N SER A 461 4.32 -8.63 -33.16
CA SER A 461 3.61 -9.65 -32.38
C SER A 461 2.51 -10.33 -33.21
N LEU A 462 1.78 -9.57 -34.01
CA LEU A 462 0.74 -10.11 -34.89
C LEU A 462 1.31 -11.08 -35.91
N SER A 463 2.41 -10.70 -36.59
CA SER A 463 3.09 -11.54 -37.55
C SER A 463 3.67 -12.83 -36.94
N LEU A 464 4.30 -12.73 -35.77
CA LEU A 464 4.85 -13.88 -35.04
C LEU A 464 3.76 -14.85 -34.56
N TYR A 465 2.65 -14.35 -34.03
CA TYR A 465 1.56 -15.19 -33.58
C TYR A 465 0.68 -15.72 -34.70
N GLY A 466 0.58 -15.00 -35.82
CA GLY A 466 -0.28 -15.36 -36.95
C GLY A 466 0.33 -16.41 -37.89
N LYS A 467 1.64 -16.31 -38.16
CA LYS A 467 2.29 -17.10 -39.25
C LYS A 467 3.60 -17.80 -38.87
N GLY A 468 4.19 -17.54 -37.71
CA GLY A 468 5.42 -18.20 -37.23
C GLY A 468 6.67 -17.82 -38.03
N ILE A 469 6.88 -16.58 -38.36
CA ILE A 469 7.65 -16.07 -39.47
C ILE A 469 9.10 -15.69 -39.10
N ASN A 470 10.04 -15.82 -40.07
CA ASN A 470 11.40 -15.29 -40.06
C ASN A 470 11.42 -13.76 -40.20
N ASN A 471 12.53 -13.11 -39.80
CA ASN A 471 12.64 -11.64 -39.79
C ASN A 471 12.34 -11.00 -41.17
N ASP A 472 12.74 -11.61 -42.27
CA ASP A 472 12.55 -11.07 -43.62
C ASP A 472 11.09 -11.10 -44.08
N GLU A 473 10.30 -12.06 -43.57
CA GLU A 473 8.89 -12.20 -43.86
C GLU A 473 8.02 -11.26 -43.02
N VAL A 474 8.50 -10.82 -41.83
CA VAL A 474 7.80 -9.84 -40.96
C VAL A 474 7.67 -8.50 -41.68
N GLU A 475 8.67 -8.04 -42.39
CA GLU A 475 8.62 -6.77 -43.10
C GLU A 475 7.57 -6.81 -44.22
N GLN A 476 7.54 -7.88 -45.00
CA GLN A 476 6.55 -8.07 -46.06
C GLN A 476 5.13 -8.18 -45.51
N ASP A 477 4.92 -8.95 -44.43
CA ASP A 477 3.60 -9.08 -43.77
C ASP A 477 3.12 -7.73 -43.22
N LEU A 478 4.02 -6.87 -42.74
CA LEU A 478 3.69 -5.52 -42.31
C LEU A 478 3.22 -4.63 -43.47
N ILE A 479 3.90 -4.73 -44.62
CA ILE A 479 3.53 -4.00 -45.83
C ILE A 479 2.16 -4.47 -46.33
N ASP A 480 1.96 -5.77 -46.39
CA ASP A 480 0.69 -6.37 -46.83
C ASP A 480 -0.48 -5.98 -45.92
N ASN A 481 -0.29 -5.99 -44.59
CA ASN A 481 -1.31 -5.56 -43.65
C ASN A 481 -1.62 -4.06 -43.74
N LEU A 482 -0.64 -3.22 -44.04
CA LEU A 482 -0.85 -1.78 -44.33
C LEU A 482 -1.61 -1.55 -45.62
N ALA A 483 -1.33 -2.34 -46.65
CA ALA A 483 -2.02 -2.28 -47.94
C ALA A 483 -3.50 -2.71 -47.86
N MET A 484 -3.86 -3.51 -46.83
CA MET A 484 -5.24 -3.94 -46.59
C MET A 484 -6.10 -2.89 -45.85
N LEU A 485 -5.48 -1.83 -45.33
CA LEU A 485 -6.24 -0.74 -44.65
C LEU A 485 -7.09 0.01 -45.68
N ASN A 486 -8.38 0.01 -45.42
CA ASN A 486 -9.33 0.77 -46.22
C ASN A 486 -9.76 2.07 -45.50
N ASP A 487 -10.39 2.98 -46.24
CA ASP A 487 -10.83 4.28 -45.71
C ASP A 487 -11.79 4.14 -44.54
N ASN A 488 -12.61 3.06 -44.47
CA ASN A 488 -13.52 2.82 -43.35
C ASN A 488 -12.78 2.50 -42.06
N ASP A 489 -11.66 1.75 -42.12
CA ASP A 489 -10.83 1.44 -40.95
C ASP A 489 -10.14 2.71 -40.43
N ILE A 490 -9.68 3.55 -41.35
CA ILE A 490 -9.07 4.85 -41.05
C ILE A 490 -10.11 5.76 -40.41
N HIS A 491 -11.29 5.88 -41.00
CA HIS A 491 -12.39 6.68 -40.46
C HIS A 491 -12.89 6.15 -39.11
N ALA A 492 -12.99 4.84 -38.92
CA ALA A 492 -13.36 4.25 -37.65
C ALA A 492 -12.32 4.54 -36.56
N ALA A 493 -11.02 4.45 -36.88
CA ALA A 493 -9.95 4.79 -35.96
C ALA A 493 -9.91 6.29 -35.61
N MET A 494 -10.16 7.16 -36.60
CA MET A 494 -10.27 8.61 -36.41
C MET A 494 -11.48 8.96 -35.54
N ASN A 495 -12.66 8.40 -35.82
CA ASN A 495 -13.87 8.62 -35.02
C ASN A 495 -13.73 8.11 -33.59
N TYR A 496 -13.07 6.98 -33.37
CA TYR A 496 -12.75 6.48 -32.03
C TYR A 496 -11.83 7.42 -31.27
N LYS A 497 -10.84 7.98 -31.94
CA LYS A 497 -9.95 9.00 -31.34
C LYS A 497 -10.66 10.32 -31.13
N TYR A 498 -11.50 10.76 -32.06
CA TYR A 498 -12.27 11.99 -31.95
C TYR A 498 -13.27 11.93 -30.78
N LYS A 499 -13.98 10.82 -30.60
CA LYS A 499 -14.84 10.59 -29.43
C LYS A 499 -14.09 10.56 -28.11
N ARG A 500 -12.79 10.25 -28.11
CA ARG A 500 -11.91 10.35 -26.94
C ARG A 500 -11.22 11.70 -26.79
N SER A 501 -11.24 12.54 -27.81
CA SER A 501 -10.48 13.81 -27.88
C SER A 501 -11.12 14.98 -27.15
N HIS A 502 -12.33 14.84 -26.57
CA HIS A 502 -12.79 15.83 -25.57
C HIS A 502 -11.83 16.00 -24.39
N GLN A 503 -10.64 15.36 -24.43
CA GLN A 503 -9.54 15.47 -23.49
C GLN A 503 -8.22 15.96 -24.13
N LEU A 504 -8.20 16.25 -25.44
CA LEU A 504 -7.05 16.82 -26.15
C LEU A 504 -7.45 18.26 -26.54
N ASN A 505 -6.62 19.23 -26.18
CA ASN A 505 -6.83 20.60 -26.64
C ASN A 505 -6.78 20.61 -28.16
N SER A 506 -7.79 21.16 -28.82
CA SER A 506 -7.92 21.27 -30.27
C SER A 506 -6.74 22.00 -30.93
N GLU A 507 -6.12 22.94 -30.22
CA GLU A 507 -4.96 23.71 -30.69
C GLU A 507 -3.69 22.88 -30.96
N ASP A 508 -3.51 21.73 -30.28
CA ASP A 508 -2.35 20.84 -30.50
C ASP A 508 -2.53 19.93 -31.74
N PHE A 509 -3.72 19.89 -32.32
CA PHE A 509 -4.03 19.00 -33.45
C PHE A 509 -4.01 19.75 -34.79
N GLU A 510 -4.42 21.01 -34.81
CA GLU A 510 -4.44 21.84 -36.02
C GLU A 510 -3.04 22.24 -36.49
N ASN A 511 -2.09 22.46 -35.55
CA ASN A 511 -0.71 22.84 -35.86
C ASN A 511 0.19 21.67 -36.33
N LYS A 512 -0.32 20.45 -36.47
CA LYS A 512 0.45 19.28 -36.94
C LYS A 512 -0.08 18.64 -38.23
N LEU A 513 -1.11 19.23 -38.82
CA LEU A 513 -1.62 18.84 -40.14
C LEU A 513 -1.09 19.78 -41.25
N GLU A 514 -0.38 20.86 -40.88
CA GLU A 514 0.20 21.83 -41.81
C GLU A 514 1.73 21.66 -42.02
N ASP A 515 2.40 20.71 -41.33
CA ASP A 515 3.76 20.27 -41.58
C ASP A 515 3.76 18.81 -42.12
#